data_81f340a074db6160cacd7fc571b8a069
#
_entry.id   81f340a074db6160cacd7fc571b8a069
#
_cell.length_a   1.000
_cell.length_b   1.000
_cell.length_c   1.000
_cell.angle_alpha   90.00
_cell.angle_beta   90.00
_cell.angle_gamma   90.00
#
_symmetry.space_group_name_H-M   'P 1'
#
loop_
_entity.id
_entity.type
_entity.pdbx_description
1 polymer ?
#
loop_
_entity_poly.entity_id
_entity_poly.type
_entity_poly.pdbx_seq_one_letter_code
_entity_poly.pdbx_strand_id
1 'polypeptide(L)'
;MKPFPALSPVRFFKDFFNTFQLKEHTLSLVLIASTLLFIVLCWVAVYLVDVVNIGGVSSERGLWWHLFRNRGPVEWVQWIFLAYISLSAAAFFGMYRERGGCRREEIFWILAAIAFILMLIEDAGDPRHLLAEHAGVLLGMNRTLAEGIVFFLIVLPLLYAVLVHWREAFAVAQVRLYFVAGGTLYALAAVASLFREERGFYPLIGDRLSQTFTGGSIPGFFLMDFVIEESIELMAASFIAAGIIIYWKRCAKAETC
;
A
#
# COMPACT_ATOMS: atom_id res chain seq x y z
N MET A 1 17.60 30.87 7.70
CA MET A 1 16.60 29.97 7.11
C MET A 1 15.84 30.72 6.03
N LYS A 2 15.98 30.33 4.75
CA LYS A 2 15.17 30.94 3.68
C LYS A 2 13.74 30.40 3.78
N PRO A 3 12.72 31.27 3.73
CA PRO A 3 11.33 30.80 3.76
C PRO A 3 11.04 29.94 2.52
N PHE A 4 10.38 28.82 2.73
CA PHE A 4 9.91 27.96 1.65
C PHE A 4 8.93 28.74 0.76
N PRO A 5 9.08 28.73 -0.57
CA PRO A 5 8.07 29.31 -1.45
C PRO A 5 6.75 28.56 -1.26
N ALA A 6 5.67 29.30 -1.04
CA ALA A 6 4.32 28.77 -0.97
C ALA A 6 4.05 27.94 -2.23
N LEU A 7 3.78 26.64 -2.05
CA LEU A 7 3.42 25.74 -3.14
C LEU A 7 2.03 26.13 -3.68
N SER A 8 2.02 26.91 -4.78
CA SER A 8 0.76 27.12 -5.47
C SER A 8 0.39 25.81 -6.20
N PRO A 9 -0.88 25.36 -6.14
CA PRO A 9 -1.34 24.14 -6.83
C PRO A 9 -0.95 24.12 -8.32
N VAL A 10 -1.01 25.27 -8.97
CA VAL A 10 -0.66 25.44 -10.41
C VAL A 10 0.82 25.19 -10.66
N ARG A 11 1.74 25.63 -9.78
CA ARG A 11 3.16 25.32 -9.89
C ARG A 11 3.43 23.84 -9.64
N PHE A 12 2.75 23.23 -8.66
CA PHE A 12 2.84 21.80 -8.41
C PHE A 12 2.50 20.97 -9.66
N PHE A 13 1.39 21.28 -10.33
CA PHE A 13 1.01 20.57 -11.56
C PHE A 13 1.96 20.85 -12.73
N LYS A 14 2.45 22.07 -12.90
CA LYS A 14 3.37 22.42 -13.98
C LYS A 14 4.75 21.77 -13.77
N ASP A 15 5.27 21.76 -12.55
CA ASP A 15 6.51 21.07 -12.19
C ASP A 15 6.32 19.55 -12.30
N PHE A 16 5.13 19.03 -12.02
CA PHE A 16 4.73 17.65 -12.23
C PHE A 16 4.89 17.20 -13.68
N PHE A 17 4.31 17.93 -14.64
CA PHE A 17 4.41 17.57 -16.05
C PHE A 17 5.80 17.82 -16.63
N ASN A 18 6.53 18.85 -16.21
CA ASN A 18 7.89 19.12 -16.67
C ASN A 18 8.93 18.16 -16.05
N THR A 19 8.63 17.53 -14.92
CA THR A 19 9.55 16.61 -14.22
C THR A 19 9.50 15.20 -14.81
N PHE A 20 8.54 14.90 -15.69
CA PHE A 20 8.43 13.62 -16.39
C PHE A 20 9.51 13.49 -17.50
N GLN A 21 10.78 13.49 -17.12
CA GLN A 21 11.84 12.99 -18.00
C GLN A 21 11.67 11.46 -18.10
N LEU A 22 10.97 11.00 -19.12
CA LEU A 22 10.58 9.61 -19.37
C LEU A 22 11.71 8.59 -19.07
N LYS A 23 12.96 8.92 -19.39
CA LYS A 23 14.10 8.03 -19.16
C LYS A 23 14.39 7.70 -17.68
N GLU A 24 14.16 8.64 -16.77
CA GLU A 24 14.41 8.39 -15.34
C GLU A 24 13.31 7.57 -14.69
N HIS A 25 12.08 7.73 -15.17
CA HIS A 25 10.88 7.09 -14.62
C HIS A 25 10.51 5.76 -15.29
N THR A 26 11.16 5.36 -16.38
CA THR A 26 10.77 4.18 -17.17
C THR A 26 10.58 2.93 -16.32
N LEU A 27 11.55 2.59 -15.47
CA LEU A 27 11.47 1.38 -14.64
C LEU A 27 10.31 1.46 -13.63
N SER A 28 10.11 2.61 -13.01
CA SER A 28 9.02 2.86 -12.06
C SER A 28 7.65 2.78 -12.74
N LEU A 29 7.53 3.34 -13.95
CA LEU A 29 6.29 3.26 -14.75
C LEU A 29 6.03 1.84 -15.23
N VAL A 30 7.06 1.11 -15.64
CA VAL A 30 6.93 -0.32 -16.01
C VAL A 30 6.45 -1.13 -14.82
N LEU A 31 7.01 -0.89 -13.62
CA LEU A 31 6.57 -1.59 -12.40
C LEU A 31 5.08 -1.35 -12.13
N ILE A 32 4.63 -0.09 -12.12
CA ILE A 32 3.23 0.26 -11.88
C ILE A 32 2.32 -0.32 -12.98
N ALA A 33 2.71 -0.18 -14.25
CA ALA A 33 1.94 -0.71 -15.37
C ALA A 33 1.84 -2.25 -15.32
N SER A 34 2.93 -2.93 -14.96
CA SER A 34 2.93 -4.39 -14.80
C SER A 34 2.06 -4.83 -13.63
N THR A 35 2.07 -4.09 -12.52
CA THR A 35 1.19 -4.35 -11.37
C THR A 35 -0.28 -4.15 -11.74
N LEU A 36 -0.59 -3.05 -12.43
CA LEU A 36 -1.94 -2.80 -12.91
C LEU A 36 -2.41 -3.90 -13.88
N LEU A 37 -1.54 -4.28 -14.83
CA LEU A 37 -1.84 -5.37 -15.76
C LEU A 37 -2.08 -6.69 -15.01
N PHE A 38 -1.27 -7.01 -14.01
CA PHE A 38 -1.46 -8.20 -13.18
C PHE A 38 -2.82 -8.18 -12.48
N ILE A 39 -3.20 -7.07 -11.84
CA ILE A 39 -4.52 -6.92 -11.20
C ILE A 39 -5.64 -7.09 -12.23
N VAL A 40 -5.55 -6.44 -13.38
CA VAL A 40 -6.54 -6.56 -14.46
C VAL A 40 -6.67 -8.00 -14.94
N LEU A 41 -5.55 -8.70 -15.11
CA LEU A 41 -5.58 -10.12 -15.51
C LEU A 41 -6.22 -11.00 -14.43
N CYS A 42 -5.97 -10.77 -13.15
CA CYS A 42 -6.65 -11.46 -12.05
C CYS A 42 -8.17 -11.19 -12.08
N TRP A 43 -8.58 -9.94 -12.27
CA TRP A 43 -10.00 -9.57 -12.38
C TRP A 43 -10.67 -10.20 -13.58
N VAL A 44 -10.02 -10.19 -14.75
CA VAL A 44 -10.54 -10.83 -15.97
C VAL A 44 -10.66 -12.34 -15.76
N ALA A 45 -9.67 -12.99 -15.14
CA ALA A 45 -9.73 -14.42 -14.84
C ALA A 45 -10.91 -14.75 -13.92
N VAL A 46 -11.10 -13.98 -12.83
CA VAL A 46 -12.25 -14.12 -11.93
C VAL A 46 -13.56 -13.93 -12.68
N TYR A 47 -13.67 -12.90 -13.50
CA TYR A 47 -14.88 -12.64 -14.27
C TYR A 47 -15.21 -13.82 -15.22
N LEU A 48 -14.23 -14.30 -15.96
CA LEU A 48 -14.43 -15.39 -16.92
C LEU A 48 -14.80 -16.72 -16.23
N VAL A 49 -14.16 -17.03 -15.10
CA VAL A 49 -14.38 -18.31 -14.39
C VAL A 49 -15.60 -18.24 -13.48
N ASP A 50 -15.72 -17.20 -12.64
CA ASP A 50 -16.72 -17.16 -11.57
C ASP A 50 -18.05 -16.53 -12.02
N VAL A 51 -18.04 -15.65 -13.03
CA VAL A 51 -19.25 -14.97 -13.52
C VAL A 51 -19.75 -15.61 -14.81
N VAL A 52 -18.88 -15.76 -15.83
CA VAL A 52 -19.25 -16.34 -17.14
C VAL A 52 -19.25 -17.87 -17.09
N ASN A 53 -18.60 -18.47 -16.09
CA ASN A 53 -18.50 -19.92 -15.89
C ASN A 53 -17.87 -20.65 -17.10
N ILE A 54 -16.80 -20.09 -17.66
CA ILE A 54 -16.08 -20.71 -18.78
C ILE A 54 -15.44 -22.02 -18.28
N GLY A 55 -15.82 -23.13 -18.92
CA GLY A 55 -15.27 -24.46 -18.64
C GLY A 55 -16.02 -25.27 -17.58
N GLY A 56 -17.10 -24.75 -17.01
CA GLY A 56 -17.89 -25.46 -15.98
C GLY A 56 -17.12 -25.76 -14.68
N VAL A 57 -16.01 -25.06 -14.45
CA VAL A 57 -15.12 -25.23 -13.29
C VAL A 57 -15.50 -24.24 -12.18
N SER A 58 -16.75 -24.24 -11.75
CA SER A 58 -17.09 -23.51 -10.52
C SER A 58 -16.65 -24.34 -9.32
N SER A 59 -15.57 -23.94 -8.65
CA SER A 59 -15.30 -24.41 -7.28
C SER A 59 -16.35 -23.82 -6.34
N GLU A 60 -16.67 -24.50 -5.24
CA GLU A 60 -17.62 -23.98 -4.23
C GLU A 60 -17.28 -22.58 -3.72
N ARG A 61 -16.04 -22.14 -3.88
CA ARG A 61 -15.53 -20.85 -3.39
C ARG A 61 -15.11 -19.86 -4.48
N GLY A 62 -15.14 -20.25 -5.77
CA GLY A 62 -14.74 -19.43 -6.90
C GLY A 62 -13.22 -19.17 -7.00
N LEU A 63 -12.78 -18.68 -8.16
CA LEU A 63 -11.38 -18.33 -8.43
C LEU A 63 -10.94 -17.09 -7.62
N TRP A 64 -11.88 -16.14 -7.38
CA TRP A 64 -11.60 -14.95 -6.57
C TRP A 64 -11.02 -15.29 -5.20
N TRP A 65 -11.52 -16.37 -4.57
CA TRP A 65 -11.05 -16.85 -3.28
C TRP A 65 -9.59 -17.28 -3.31
N HIS A 66 -9.15 -17.89 -4.39
CA HIS A 66 -7.78 -18.38 -4.53
C HIS A 66 -6.78 -17.30 -4.93
N LEU A 67 -7.23 -16.25 -5.62
CA LEU A 67 -6.36 -15.17 -6.07
C LEU A 67 -6.20 -14.03 -5.06
N PHE A 68 -7.28 -13.67 -4.38
CA PHE A 68 -7.35 -12.45 -3.55
C PHE A 68 -7.47 -12.70 -2.04
N ARG A 69 -7.82 -13.91 -1.61
CA ARG A 69 -7.88 -14.19 -0.18
C ARG A 69 -6.48 -14.26 0.41
N ASN A 70 -6.40 -14.04 1.76
CA ASN A 70 -5.18 -14.12 2.56
C ASN A 70 -4.27 -15.28 2.12
N ARG A 71 -3.01 -14.96 1.80
CA ARG A 71 -1.99 -15.85 1.22
C ARG A 71 -2.26 -16.24 -0.25
N GLY A 72 -3.05 -15.44 -0.95
CA GLY A 72 -3.23 -15.55 -2.40
C GLY A 72 -2.08 -14.88 -3.19
N PRO A 73 -2.00 -15.14 -4.51
CA PRO A 73 -0.96 -14.56 -5.38
C PRO A 73 -0.91 -13.03 -5.34
N VAL A 74 -2.05 -12.34 -5.15
CA VAL A 74 -2.11 -10.88 -5.07
C VAL A 74 -1.36 -10.38 -3.84
N GLU A 75 -1.62 -10.97 -2.67
CA GLU A 75 -0.88 -10.65 -1.44
C GLU A 75 0.61 -11.01 -1.52
N TRP A 76 0.98 -12.13 -2.15
CA TRP A 76 2.39 -12.48 -2.30
C TRP A 76 3.17 -11.40 -3.04
N VAL A 77 2.59 -10.83 -4.09
CA VAL A 77 3.22 -9.71 -4.81
C VAL A 77 3.31 -8.47 -3.92
N GLN A 78 2.28 -8.18 -3.11
CA GLN A 78 2.29 -7.10 -2.14
C GLN A 78 3.39 -7.29 -1.08
N TRP A 79 3.53 -8.50 -0.52
CA TRP A 79 4.60 -8.81 0.45
C TRP A 79 6.00 -8.62 -0.14
N ILE A 80 6.21 -8.98 -1.41
CA ILE A 80 7.47 -8.72 -2.10
C ILE A 80 7.75 -7.22 -2.17
N PHE A 81 6.75 -6.40 -2.47
CA PHE A 81 6.92 -4.94 -2.48
C PHE A 81 7.18 -4.38 -1.09
N LEU A 82 6.43 -4.80 -0.06
CA LEU A 82 6.64 -4.35 1.31
C LEU A 82 8.04 -4.73 1.83
N ALA A 83 8.48 -5.95 1.55
CA ALA A 83 9.84 -6.41 1.88
C ALA A 83 10.90 -5.57 1.16
N TYR A 84 10.74 -5.32 -0.15
CA TYR A 84 11.64 -4.47 -0.93
C TYR A 84 11.72 -3.05 -0.37
N ILE A 85 10.58 -2.45 -0.03
CA ILE A 85 10.51 -1.09 0.52
C ILE A 85 11.21 -1.05 1.88
N SER A 86 10.93 -2.01 2.78
CA SER A 86 11.53 -2.10 4.11
C SER A 86 13.05 -2.26 4.05
N LEU A 87 13.54 -3.21 3.24
CA LEU A 87 14.98 -3.44 3.06
C LEU A 87 15.68 -2.23 2.46
N SER A 88 15.06 -1.58 1.47
CA SER A 88 15.60 -0.36 0.87
C SER A 88 15.66 0.80 1.87
N ALA A 89 14.62 0.97 2.69
CA ALA A 89 14.62 1.99 3.74
C ALA A 89 15.71 1.73 4.79
N ALA A 90 15.92 0.47 5.19
CA ALA A 90 17.02 0.10 6.07
C ALA A 90 18.39 0.37 5.45
N ALA A 91 18.57 0.10 4.15
CA ALA A 91 19.80 0.40 3.43
C ALA A 91 20.06 1.92 3.33
N PHE A 92 19.02 2.73 3.09
CA PHE A 92 19.15 4.20 3.12
C PHE A 92 19.56 4.70 4.51
N PHE A 93 18.96 4.17 5.56
CA PHE A 93 19.39 4.47 6.94
C PHE A 93 20.89 4.20 7.11
N GLY A 94 21.39 3.01 6.71
CA GLY A 94 22.81 2.67 6.77
C GLY A 94 23.69 3.65 5.99
N MET A 95 23.32 3.95 4.75
CA MET A 95 24.04 4.90 3.89
C MET A 95 24.15 6.30 4.51
N TYR A 96 23.03 6.85 5.03
CA TYR A 96 23.05 8.19 5.65
C TYR A 96 23.92 8.21 6.91
N ARG A 97 23.85 7.17 7.72
CA ARG A 97 24.66 7.02 8.92
C ARG A 97 26.16 6.95 8.63
N GLU A 98 26.57 6.16 7.64
CA GLU A 98 27.98 6.01 7.24
C GLU A 98 28.56 7.29 6.66
N ARG A 99 27.76 8.07 5.93
CA ARG A 99 28.19 9.35 5.34
C ARG A 99 28.21 10.52 6.32
N GLY A 100 27.85 10.32 7.59
CA GLY A 100 27.64 11.39 8.55
C GLY A 100 26.52 12.34 8.14
N GLY A 101 25.47 11.80 7.52
CA GLY A 101 24.32 12.53 7.01
C GLY A 101 23.52 13.23 8.11
N CYS A 102 22.44 13.91 7.71
CA CYS A 102 21.57 14.57 8.67
C CYS A 102 20.81 13.54 9.51
N ARG A 103 20.90 13.67 10.85
CA ARG A 103 20.20 12.79 11.80
C ARG A 103 18.69 12.64 11.50
N ARG A 104 18.08 13.64 10.85
CA ARG A 104 16.65 13.57 10.48
C ARG A 104 16.39 12.58 9.36
N GLU A 105 17.28 12.48 8.37
CA GLU A 105 17.19 11.51 7.29
C GLU A 105 17.37 10.10 7.83
N GLU A 106 18.32 9.90 8.75
CA GLU A 106 18.51 8.60 9.43
C GLU A 106 17.24 8.17 10.17
N ILE A 107 16.65 9.07 10.98
CA ILE A 107 15.43 8.77 11.74
C ILE A 107 14.26 8.49 10.80
N PHE A 108 14.10 9.26 9.73
CA PHE A 108 13.04 9.01 8.74
C PHE A 108 13.14 7.60 8.16
N TRP A 109 14.32 7.22 7.68
CA TRP A 109 14.49 5.94 7.00
C TRP A 109 14.40 4.73 7.93
N ILE A 110 14.90 4.82 9.16
CA ILE A 110 14.73 3.73 10.13
C ILE A 110 13.26 3.55 10.55
N LEU A 111 12.53 4.64 10.74
CA LEU A 111 11.10 4.57 11.04
C LEU A 111 10.29 4.03 9.87
N ALA A 112 10.62 4.41 8.63
CA ALA A 112 10.03 3.84 7.44
C ALA A 112 10.30 2.33 7.33
N ALA A 113 11.55 1.89 7.57
CA ALA A 113 11.88 0.47 7.57
C ALA A 113 11.08 -0.32 8.62
N ILE A 114 10.99 0.20 9.84
CA ILE A 114 10.19 -0.41 10.92
C ILE A 114 8.70 -0.47 10.53
N ALA A 115 8.15 0.62 9.99
CA ALA A 115 6.76 0.65 9.61
C ALA A 115 6.41 -0.38 8.53
N PHE A 116 7.21 -0.45 7.46
CA PHE A 116 6.95 -1.38 6.37
C PHE A 116 7.19 -2.85 6.74
N ILE A 117 8.12 -3.14 7.67
CA ILE A 117 8.25 -4.51 8.20
C ILE A 117 7.07 -4.88 9.10
N LEU A 118 6.55 -3.93 9.89
CA LEU A 118 5.34 -4.16 10.69
C LEU A 118 4.11 -4.37 9.81
N MET A 119 3.96 -3.60 8.73
CA MET A 119 2.90 -3.81 7.73
C MET A 119 3.03 -5.18 7.07
N LEU A 120 4.24 -5.59 6.69
CA LEU A 120 4.47 -6.92 6.13
C LEU A 120 4.12 -8.04 7.12
N ILE A 121 4.48 -7.89 8.39
CA ILE A 121 4.13 -8.87 9.44
C ILE A 121 2.61 -8.91 9.65
N GLU A 122 1.96 -7.78 9.61
CA GLU A 122 0.49 -7.67 9.75
C GLU A 122 -0.21 -8.40 8.60
N ASP A 123 0.18 -8.11 7.38
CA ASP A 123 -0.37 -8.69 6.18
C ASP A 123 -0.14 -10.21 6.09
N ALA A 124 1.10 -10.67 6.38
CA ALA A 124 1.47 -12.08 6.27
C ALA A 124 0.97 -12.95 7.42
N GLY A 125 0.81 -12.38 8.60
CA GLY A 125 0.55 -13.12 9.85
C GLY A 125 -0.77 -12.82 10.52
N ASP A 126 -1.46 -11.77 10.11
CA ASP A 126 -2.73 -11.28 10.69
C ASP A 126 -2.67 -11.11 12.23
N PRO A 127 -1.58 -10.53 12.81
CA PRO A 127 -1.45 -10.36 14.24
C PRO A 127 -2.51 -9.43 14.83
N ARG A 128 -3.08 -8.54 14.03
CA ARG A 128 -4.13 -7.61 14.46
C ARG A 128 -5.34 -8.36 15.00
N HIS A 129 -5.85 -9.33 14.25
CA HIS A 129 -7.01 -10.12 14.69
C HIS A 129 -6.67 -11.02 15.87
N LEU A 130 -5.49 -11.65 15.85
CA LEU A 130 -5.02 -12.50 16.93
C LEU A 130 -4.87 -11.71 18.25
N LEU A 131 -4.19 -10.56 18.21
CA LEU A 131 -3.97 -9.71 19.38
C LEU A 131 -5.29 -9.09 19.88
N ALA A 132 -6.17 -8.68 18.97
CA ALA A 132 -7.46 -8.11 19.34
C ALA A 132 -8.37 -9.13 20.02
N GLU A 133 -8.38 -10.37 19.56
CA GLU A 133 -9.13 -11.47 20.20
C GLU A 133 -8.62 -11.71 21.63
N HIS A 134 -7.31 -11.81 21.82
CA HIS A 134 -6.71 -11.98 23.15
C HIS A 134 -6.94 -10.78 24.05
N ALA A 135 -6.80 -9.56 23.55
CA ALA A 135 -7.06 -8.34 24.32
C ALA A 135 -8.54 -8.22 24.72
N GLY A 136 -9.44 -8.62 23.83
CA GLY A 136 -10.88 -8.69 24.13
C GLY A 136 -11.16 -9.61 25.33
N VAL A 137 -10.56 -10.79 25.33
CA VAL A 137 -10.74 -11.78 26.42
C VAL A 137 -10.05 -11.32 27.72
N LEU A 138 -8.80 -10.85 27.64
CA LEU A 138 -7.99 -10.53 28.83
C LEU A 138 -8.38 -9.19 29.49
N LEU A 139 -8.77 -8.19 28.69
CA LEU A 139 -8.99 -6.82 29.14
C LEU A 139 -10.47 -6.44 29.13
N GLY A 140 -11.36 -7.32 28.68
CA GLY A 140 -12.78 -6.99 28.50
C GLY A 140 -13.04 -5.88 27.46
N MET A 141 -12.10 -5.67 26.53
CA MET A 141 -12.21 -4.63 25.51
C MET A 141 -13.10 -5.08 24.36
N ASN A 142 -13.79 -4.11 23.74
CA ASN A 142 -14.46 -4.35 22.47
C ASN A 142 -13.41 -4.74 21.40
N ARG A 143 -13.69 -5.80 20.64
CA ARG A 143 -12.80 -6.32 19.60
C ARG A 143 -12.40 -5.24 18.58
N THR A 144 -13.36 -4.46 18.09
CA THR A 144 -13.11 -3.38 17.11
C THR A 144 -12.17 -2.32 17.67
N LEU A 145 -12.31 -1.96 18.97
CA LEU A 145 -11.40 -1.03 19.62
C LEU A 145 -9.99 -1.62 19.75
N ALA A 146 -9.88 -2.89 20.12
CA ALA A 146 -8.60 -3.58 20.22
C ALA A 146 -7.90 -3.68 18.84
N GLU A 147 -8.62 -4.04 17.78
CA GLU A 147 -8.11 -4.03 16.40
C GLU A 147 -7.61 -2.65 15.98
N GLY A 148 -8.38 -1.59 16.28
CA GLY A 148 -8.00 -0.21 16.00
C GLY A 148 -6.73 0.23 16.72
N ILE A 149 -6.55 -0.15 17.98
CA ILE A 149 -5.33 0.15 18.74
C ILE A 149 -4.11 -0.57 18.13
N VAL A 150 -4.23 -1.86 17.82
CA VAL A 150 -3.14 -2.62 17.21
C VAL A 150 -2.76 -2.03 15.85
N PHE A 151 -3.76 -1.74 15.01
CA PHE A 151 -3.55 -1.10 13.72
C PHE A 151 -2.84 0.26 13.87
N PHE A 152 -3.29 1.10 14.82
CA PHE A 152 -2.65 2.39 15.09
C PHE A 152 -1.17 2.22 15.49
N LEU A 153 -0.85 1.24 16.33
CA LEU A 153 0.53 0.96 16.74
C LEU A 153 1.42 0.52 15.57
N ILE A 154 0.87 -0.23 14.61
CA ILE A 154 1.57 -0.64 13.39
C ILE A 154 1.87 0.56 12.50
N VAL A 155 0.90 1.45 12.32
CA VAL A 155 1.03 2.62 11.43
C VAL A 155 1.78 3.79 12.09
N LEU A 156 1.83 3.83 13.42
CA LEU A 156 2.42 4.94 14.19
C LEU A 156 3.85 5.32 13.76
N PRO A 157 4.80 4.39 13.52
CA PRO A 157 6.14 4.74 13.07
C PRO A 157 6.13 5.49 11.73
N LEU A 158 5.30 5.05 10.77
CA LEU A 158 5.17 5.70 9.47
C LEU A 158 4.52 7.08 9.60
N LEU A 159 3.46 7.17 10.38
CA LEU A 159 2.76 8.43 10.63
C LEU A 159 3.70 9.45 11.29
N TYR A 160 4.45 9.04 12.30
CA TYR A 160 5.46 9.88 12.94
C TYR A 160 6.57 10.29 11.96
N ALA A 161 7.11 9.34 11.17
CA ALA A 161 8.11 9.61 10.14
C ALA A 161 7.62 10.68 9.15
N VAL A 162 6.40 10.52 8.62
CA VAL A 162 5.84 11.45 7.63
C VAL A 162 5.49 12.81 8.26
N LEU A 163 4.89 12.86 9.44
CA LEU A 163 4.47 14.13 10.05
C LEU A 163 5.66 14.94 10.57
N VAL A 164 6.64 14.29 11.22
CA VAL A 164 7.77 14.99 11.85
C VAL A 164 8.90 15.22 10.84
N HIS A 165 9.10 14.27 9.92
CA HIS A 165 10.19 14.29 8.93
C HIS A 165 9.66 14.42 7.50
N TRP A 166 8.52 15.12 7.28
CA TRP A 166 7.90 15.28 5.98
C TRP A 166 8.81 15.90 4.92
N ARG A 167 9.74 16.77 5.35
CA ARG A 167 10.71 17.43 4.46
C ARG A 167 11.66 16.42 3.85
N GLU A 168 12.10 15.47 4.64
CA GLU A 168 12.98 14.36 4.22
C GLU A 168 12.23 13.39 3.31
N ALA A 169 10.99 13.04 3.65
CA ALA A 169 10.13 12.20 2.80
C ALA A 169 9.92 12.79 1.41
N PHE A 170 9.79 14.13 1.33
CA PHE A 170 9.50 14.86 0.10
C PHE A 170 10.68 15.68 -0.43
N ALA A 171 11.91 15.42 0.02
CA ALA A 171 13.11 16.13 -0.43
C ALA A 171 13.34 15.97 -1.94
N VAL A 172 13.07 14.78 -2.47
CA VAL A 172 13.24 14.47 -3.89
C VAL A 172 11.92 14.69 -4.63
N ALA A 173 11.86 15.76 -5.44
CA ALA A 173 10.64 16.18 -6.15
C ALA A 173 10.02 15.06 -7.01
N GLN A 174 10.87 14.25 -7.67
CA GLN A 174 10.42 13.15 -8.53
C GLN A 174 9.78 11.99 -7.76
N VAL A 175 10.12 11.82 -6.48
CA VAL A 175 9.59 10.75 -5.61
C VAL A 175 8.27 11.14 -4.98
N ARG A 176 8.02 12.45 -4.80
CA ARG A 176 6.83 12.98 -4.09
C ARG A 176 5.53 12.38 -4.59
N LEU A 177 5.35 12.37 -5.91
CA LEU A 177 4.11 11.86 -6.50
C LEU A 177 3.86 10.41 -6.12
N TYR A 178 4.89 9.58 -6.24
CA TYR A 178 4.78 8.16 -5.97
C TYR A 178 4.44 7.90 -4.50
N PHE A 179 5.09 8.62 -3.57
CA PHE A 179 4.80 8.50 -2.15
C PHE A 179 3.41 9.06 -1.79
N VAL A 180 3.01 10.19 -2.38
CA VAL A 180 1.67 10.74 -2.17
C VAL A 180 0.61 9.79 -2.74
N ALA A 181 0.77 9.30 -3.97
CA ALA A 181 -0.18 8.39 -4.57
C ALA A 181 -0.30 7.08 -3.77
N GLY A 182 0.83 6.43 -3.47
CA GLY A 182 0.85 5.21 -2.67
C GLY A 182 0.30 5.41 -1.26
N GLY A 183 0.72 6.47 -0.57
CA GLY A 183 0.22 6.81 0.75
C GLY A 183 -1.29 7.12 0.77
N THR A 184 -1.80 7.80 -0.26
CA THR A 184 -3.24 8.07 -0.38
C THR A 184 -4.02 6.79 -0.60
N LEU A 185 -3.55 5.88 -1.47
CA LEU A 185 -4.20 4.60 -1.71
C LEU A 185 -4.22 3.73 -0.44
N TYR A 186 -3.11 3.62 0.30
CA TYR A 186 -3.10 2.94 1.60
C TYR A 186 -4.03 3.59 2.61
N ALA A 187 -4.07 4.93 2.68
CA ALA A 187 -4.97 5.64 3.58
C ALA A 187 -6.45 5.37 3.22
N LEU A 188 -6.78 5.30 1.93
CA LEU A 188 -8.14 4.95 1.48
C LEU A 188 -8.51 3.53 1.86
N ALA A 189 -7.63 2.53 1.63
CA ALA A 189 -7.86 1.14 2.04
C ALA A 189 -8.03 1.05 3.56
N ALA A 190 -7.13 1.66 4.34
CA ALA A 190 -7.18 1.67 5.79
C ALA A 190 -8.46 2.31 6.35
N VAL A 191 -8.89 3.46 5.79
CA VAL A 191 -10.15 4.10 6.19
C VAL A 191 -11.34 3.24 5.82
N ALA A 192 -11.35 2.64 4.63
CA ALA A 192 -12.41 1.75 4.21
C ALA A 192 -12.52 0.53 5.12
N SER A 193 -11.39 -0.09 5.49
CA SER A 193 -11.30 -1.23 6.42
C SER A 193 -11.87 -0.92 7.81
N LEU A 194 -11.79 0.32 8.30
CA LEU A 194 -12.42 0.71 9.57
C LEU A 194 -13.95 0.64 9.54
N PHE A 195 -14.57 0.71 8.36
CA PHE A 195 -16.02 0.67 8.16
C PHE A 195 -16.51 -0.67 7.60
N ARG A 196 -15.71 -1.74 7.71
CA ARG A 196 -16.00 -3.04 7.11
C ARG A 196 -17.00 -3.91 7.87
N GLU A 197 -17.59 -3.43 8.97
CA GLU A 197 -18.55 -4.21 9.74
C GLU A 197 -19.62 -4.89 8.86
N GLU A 198 -20.05 -6.12 9.23
CA GLU A 198 -21.00 -6.95 8.46
C GLU A 198 -22.33 -6.26 8.13
N ARG A 199 -22.73 -5.23 8.88
CA ARG A 199 -23.94 -4.42 8.65
C ARG A 199 -23.61 -3.01 8.17
N GLY A 200 -22.34 -2.73 7.83
CA GLY A 200 -21.84 -1.41 7.52
C GLY A 200 -21.73 -1.13 6.01
N PHE A 201 -20.72 -0.32 5.69
CA PHE A 201 -20.47 0.20 4.35
C PHE A 201 -20.10 -0.89 3.32
N TYR A 202 -19.32 -1.90 3.74
CA TYR A 202 -18.87 -2.95 2.82
C TYR A 202 -20.01 -3.77 2.22
N PRO A 203 -20.93 -4.38 3.01
CA PRO A 203 -22.04 -5.09 2.41
C PRO A 203 -22.95 -4.16 1.60
N LEU A 204 -23.22 -2.94 2.08
CA LEU A 204 -24.12 -2.03 1.38
C LEU A 204 -23.65 -1.66 -0.03
N ILE A 205 -22.38 -1.28 -0.17
CA ILE A 205 -21.78 -0.95 -1.47
C ILE A 205 -21.41 -2.21 -2.23
N GLY A 206 -20.82 -3.18 -1.53
CA GLY A 206 -20.39 -4.43 -2.10
C GLY A 206 -21.52 -5.22 -2.75
N ASP A 207 -22.69 -5.30 -2.12
CA ASP A 207 -23.85 -6.00 -2.69
C ASP A 207 -24.33 -5.34 -3.98
N ARG A 208 -24.35 -4.00 -4.04
CA ARG A 208 -24.67 -3.28 -5.28
C ARG A 208 -23.65 -3.54 -6.39
N LEU A 209 -22.36 -3.48 -6.05
CA LEU A 209 -21.28 -3.75 -7.00
C LEU A 209 -21.31 -5.21 -7.44
N SER A 210 -21.51 -6.14 -6.51
CA SER A 210 -21.61 -7.57 -6.80
C SER A 210 -22.75 -7.86 -7.77
N GLN A 211 -23.94 -7.35 -7.50
CA GLN A 211 -25.09 -7.53 -8.39
C GLN A 211 -24.82 -6.92 -9.79
N THR A 212 -24.18 -5.75 -9.84
CA THR A 212 -23.93 -5.05 -11.10
C THR A 212 -22.85 -5.72 -11.94
N PHE A 213 -21.73 -6.12 -11.34
CA PHE A 213 -20.55 -6.58 -12.05
C PHE A 213 -20.38 -8.10 -12.08
N THR A 214 -20.91 -8.81 -11.07
CA THR A 214 -20.72 -10.26 -10.94
C THR A 214 -22.04 -11.04 -10.93
N GLY A 215 -23.17 -10.36 -11.10
CA GLY A 215 -24.48 -11.00 -11.00
C GLY A 215 -24.73 -11.67 -9.65
N GLY A 216 -24.02 -11.25 -8.58
CA GLY A 216 -24.12 -11.81 -7.25
C GLY A 216 -23.25 -13.06 -7.01
N SER A 217 -22.41 -13.46 -7.96
CA SER A 217 -21.55 -14.66 -7.81
C SER A 217 -20.47 -14.50 -6.74
N ILE A 218 -20.05 -13.26 -6.44
CA ILE A 218 -19.15 -12.94 -5.33
C ILE A 218 -19.95 -12.20 -4.26
N PRO A 219 -20.05 -12.68 -3.02
CA PRO A 219 -20.74 -11.94 -1.95
C PRO A 219 -20.13 -10.55 -1.78
N GLY A 220 -21.00 -9.53 -1.61
CA GLY A 220 -20.57 -8.13 -1.66
C GLY A 220 -19.51 -7.76 -0.62
N PHE A 221 -19.62 -8.31 0.60
CA PHE A 221 -18.60 -8.13 1.62
C PHE A 221 -17.21 -8.58 1.13
N PHE A 222 -17.11 -9.79 0.57
CA PHE A 222 -15.84 -10.35 0.09
C PHE A 222 -15.32 -9.66 -1.17
N LEU A 223 -16.22 -9.15 -2.01
CA LEU A 223 -15.81 -8.33 -3.15
C LEU A 223 -15.08 -7.07 -2.69
N MET A 224 -15.59 -6.42 -1.63
CA MET A 224 -14.95 -5.23 -1.07
C MET A 224 -13.68 -5.56 -0.31
N ASP A 225 -13.73 -6.51 0.63
CA ASP A 225 -12.67 -6.85 1.58
C ASP A 225 -11.47 -7.49 0.88
N PHE A 226 -11.69 -8.49 0.04
CA PHE A 226 -10.59 -9.20 -0.62
C PHE A 226 -10.25 -8.64 -1.99
N VAL A 227 -11.23 -8.42 -2.86
CA VAL A 227 -10.90 -8.14 -4.27
C VAL A 227 -10.54 -6.66 -4.47
N ILE A 228 -11.33 -5.75 -3.95
CA ILE A 228 -11.13 -4.30 -4.14
C ILE A 228 -10.02 -3.78 -3.22
N GLU A 229 -10.08 -4.08 -1.93
CA GLU A 229 -9.12 -3.62 -0.92
C GLU A 229 -7.71 -4.11 -1.27
N GLU A 230 -7.52 -5.41 -1.48
CA GLU A 230 -6.24 -6.01 -1.87
C GLU A 230 -5.68 -5.42 -3.18
N SER A 231 -6.55 -5.13 -4.17
CA SER A 231 -6.13 -4.46 -5.40
C SER A 231 -5.60 -3.04 -5.15
N ILE A 232 -6.26 -2.28 -4.26
CA ILE A 232 -5.85 -0.92 -3.88
C ILE A 232 -4.53 -0.96 -3.12
N GLU A 233 -4.37 -1.88 -2.17
CA GLU A 233 -3.16 -2.01 -1.36
C GLU A 233 -1.96 -2.46 -2.19
N LEU A 234 -2.14 -3.42 -3.11
CA LEU A 234 -1.10 -3.82 -4.05
C LEU A 234 -0.67 -2.65 -4.95
N MET A 235 -1.62 -1.85 -5.46
CA MET A 235 -1.29 -0.64 -6.20
C MET A 235 -0.54 0.37 -5.33
N ALA A 236 -0.96 0.58 -4.09
CA ALA A 236 -0.30 1.46 -3.13
C ALA A 236 1.16 1.05 -2.90
N ALA A 237 1.40 -0.24 -2.64
CA ALA A 237 2.74 -0.80 -2.47
C ALA A 237 3.59 -0.59 -3.73
N SER A 238 3.02 -0.79 -4.93
CA SER A 238 3.73 -0.60 -6.20
C SER A 238 4.16 0.85 -6.42
N PHE A 239 3.30 1.83 -6.08
CA PHE A 239 3.65 3.25 -6.15
C PHE A 239 4.81 3.59 -5.20
N ILE A 240 4.77 3.13 -3.95
CA ILE A 240 5.85 3.40 -2.99
C ILE A 240 7.15 2.72 -3.45
N ALA A 241 7.10 1.46 -3.90
CA ALA A 241 8.26 0.76 -4.46
C ALA A 241 8.85 1.49 -5.68
N ALA A 242 8.00 2.02 -6.56
CA ALA A 242 8.42 2.84 -7.70
C ALA A 242 9.14 4.13 -7.26
N GLY A 243 8.66 4.78 -6.21
CA GLY A 243 9.33 5.92 -5.58
C GLY A 243 10.71 5.56 -5.02
N ILE A 244 10.84 4.44 -4.34
CA ILE A 244 12.10 3.90 -3.82
C ILE A 244 13.10 3.65 -4.95
N ILE A 245 12.68 3.10 -6.09
CA ILE A 245 13.55 2.89 -7.27
C ILE A 245 14.14 4.21 -7.77
N ILE A 246 13.35 5.28 -7.84
CA ILE A 246 13.84 6.61 -8.25
C ILE A 246 14.81 7.16 -7.22
N TYR A 247 14.51 6.95 -5.94
CA TYR A 247 15.39 7.39 -4.85
C TYR A 247 16.76 6.72 -4.93
N TRP A 248 16.82 5.40 -5.16
CA TRP A 248 18.07 4.67 -5.41
C TRP A 248 18.89 5.22 -6.57
N LYS A 249 18.23 5.48 -7.72
CA LYS A 249 18.90 6.06 -8.89
C LYS A 249 19.54 7.42 -8.59
N ARG A 250 18.92 8.22 -7.74
CA ARG A 250 19.47 9.51 -7.33
C ARG A 250 20.65 9.38 -6.39
N CYS A 251 20.55 8.49 -5.39
CA CYS A 251 21.68 8.23 -4.50
C CYS A 251 22.90 7.75 -5.26
N ALA A 252 22.73 6.85 -6.24
CA ALA A 252 23.83 6.37 -7.09
C ALA A 252 24.44 7.48 -7.94
N LYS A 253 23.64 8.41 -8.50
CA LYS A 253 24.16 9.57 -9.26
C LYS A 253 24.92 10.58 -8.39
N ALA A 254 24.52 10.76 -7.14
CA ALA A 254 25.20 11.66 -6.21
C ALA A 254 26.60 11.15 -5.77
N GLU A 255 26.86 9.86 -5.92
CA GLU A 255 28.17 9.25 -5.64
C GLU A 255 29.18 9.45 -6.78
N THR A 256 28.70 9.74 -7.99
CA THR A 256 29.54 9.93 -9.17
C THR A 256 29.89 11.39 -9.44
N CYS A 257 29.37 12.33 -8.66
CA CYS A 257 29.69 13.75 -8.66
C CYS A 257 30.56 14.13 -7.47
#